data_50f9259f3cf70a7e7beae5023e939982
#
_entry.id   50f9259f3cf70a7e7beae5023e939982
#
_cell.length_a   1.000
_cell.length_b   1.000
_cell.length_c   1.000
_cell.angle_alpha   90.00
_cell.angle_beta   90.00
_cell.angle_gamma   90.00
#
_symmetry.space_group_name_H-M   'P 1'
#
loop_
_entity.id
_entity.type
_entity.pdbx_description
1 polymer ?
#
loop_
_entity_poly.entity_id
_entity_poly.type
_entity_poly.pdbx_seq_one_letter_code
_entity_poly.pdbx_strand_id
1 'polypeptide(L)'
;MAYVDPRLRGKPAPKVSVEHMERGHVARLAAMKGSALDFLDQRIPGYQREIINIIGMGVVENLDDPDLKPKITAPAHGFAVTYVRRTPKGHGAALHRHPTEEVFIAAKGPWEVFWLEGETERVITLQPGDIVNVPIGVYRGFRNASDDPDATLIALVGGPDPGKVDWHPSVIEAARRTGLSVDDEGRLIVAAAAE
;
A
#
# COMPACT_ATOMS: atom_id res chain seq x y z
N MET A 1 7.46 28.66 -32.36
CA MET A 1 8.37 28.14 -31.31
C MET A 1 7.65 27.04 -30.55
N ALA A 2 8.33 25.94 -30.22
CA ALA A 2 7.74 24.91 -29.40
C ALA A 2 7.55 25.44 -27.95
N TYR A 3 6.49 24.99 -27.27
CA TYR A 3 6.27 25.27 -25.85
C TYR A 3 7.37 24.63 -25.00
N VAL A 4 7.91 25.39 -24.05
CA VAL A 4 8.84 24.86 -23.02
C VAL A 4 8.28 25.24 -21.66
N ASP A 5 8.07 24.23 -20.78
CA ASP A 5 7.58 24.47 -19.42
C ASP A 5 8.51 25.48 -18.71
N PRO A 6 7.97 26.55 -18.09
CA PRO A 6 8.77 27.54 -17.39
C PRO A 6 9.73 26.97 -16.35
N ARG A 7 9.36 25.88 -15.69
CA ARG A 7 10.20 25.19 -14.68
C ARG A 7 11.44 24.51 -15.26
N LEU A 8 11.43 24.20 -16.57
CA LEU A 8 12.53 23.56 -17.30
C LEU A 8 13.31 24.53 -18.19
N ARG A 9 12.78 25.74 -18.39
CA ARG A 9 13.38 26.74 -19.28
C ARG A 9 14.82 27.07 -18.85
N GLY A 10 15.76 26.95 -19.77
CA GLY A 10 17.19 27.23 -19.53
C GLY A 10 17.91 26.14 -18.71
N LYS A 11 17.23 25.06 -18.29
CA LYS A 11 17.86 23.93 -17.62
C LYS A 11 18.26 22.89 -18.65
N PRO A 12 19.54 22.45 -18.68
CA PRO A 12 19.95 21.37 -19.55
C PRO A 12 19.29 20.04 -19.09
N ALA A 13 18.96 19.16 -20.03
CA ALA A 13 18.51 17.83 -19.69
C ALA A 13 19.62 17.07 -18.93
N PRO A 14 19.31 16.41 -17.81
CA PRO A 14 20.30 15.65 -17.07
C PRO A 14 20.80 14.47 -17.91
N LYS A 15 22.11 14.21 -17.86
CA LYS A 15 22.70 13.01 -18.45
C LYS A 15 22.67 11.91 -17.41
N VAL A 16 21.88 10.87 -17.67
CA VAL A 16 21.68 9.77 -16.72
C VAL A 16 22.18 8.49 -17.38
N SER A 17 23.15 7.80 -16.74
CA SER A 17 23.66 6.50 -17.23
C SER A 17 22.67 5.37 -16.91
N VAL A 18 22.83 4.23 -17.60
CA VAL A 18 22.04 3.02 -17.33
C VAL A 18 22.27 2.56 -15.88
N GLU A 19 23.51 2.58 -15.40
CA GLU A 19 23.85 2.18 -14.03
C GLU A 19 23.19 3.08 -12.99
N HIS A 20 23.10 4.39 -13.27
CA HIS A 20 22.43 5.33 -12.39
C HIS A 20 20.91 5.04 -12.33
N MET A 21 20.27 4.81 -13.47
CA MET A 21 18.86 4.43 -13.55
C MET A 21 18.60 3.13 -12.78
N GLU A 22 19.39 2.07 -13.06
CA GLU A 22 19.21 0.76 -12.42
C GLU A 22 19.37 0.84 -10.90
N ARG A 23 20.33 1.60 -10.40
CA ARG A 23 20.65 1.67 -8.98
C ARG A 23 19.61 2.39 -8.13
N GLY A 24 19.00 3.45 -8.66
CA GLY A 24 18.14 4.34 -7.84
C GLY A 24 16.72 4.52 -8.34
N HIS A 25 16.42 4.12 -9.58
CA HIS A 25 15.14 4.43 -10.23
C HIS A 25 14.40 3.21 -10.77
N VAL A 26 14.98 2.01 -10.66
CA VAL A 26 14.37 0.76 -11.14
C VAL A 26 14.18 -0.20 -9.98
N ALA A 27 12.99 -0.76 -9.87
CA ALA A 27 12.69 -1.85 -8.97
C ALA A 27 12.36 -3.12 -9.79
N ARG A 28 13.08 -4.20 -9.54
CA ARG A 28 12.93 -5.48 -10.26
C ARG A 28 12.10 -6.45 -9.44
N LEU A 29 10.88 -6.73 -9.86
CA LEU A 29 9.92 -7.54 -9.09
C LEU A 29 10.48 -8.90 -8.65
N ALA A 30 11.24 -9.56 -9.50
CA ALA A 30 11.84 -10.87 -9.20
C ALA A 30 12.87 -10.84 -8.06
N ALA A 31 13.47 -9.67 -7.79
CA ALA A 31 14.47 -9.48 -6.74
C ALA A 31 13.88 -8.86 -5.46
N MET A 32 12.60 -8.54 -5.44
CA MET A 32 11.98 -7.86 -4.31
C MET A 32 11.45 -8.85 -3.28
N LYS A 33 11.64 -8.49 -2.03
CA LYS A 33 11.04 -9.11 -0.85
C LYS A 33 10.26 -8.04 -0.10
N GLY A 34 9.10 -8.40 0.36
CA GLY A 34 8.25 -7.57 1.20
C GLY A 34 8.18 -8.08 2.63
N SER A 35 7.33 -7.46 3.41
CA SER A 35 6.98 -7.85 4.76
C SER A 35 5.57 -8.44 4.81
N ALA A 36 5.32 -9.23 5.84
CA ALA A 36 4.01 -9.75 6.20
C ALA A 36 3.49 -9.18 7.53
N LEU A 37 4.16 -8.14 8.04
CA LEU A 37 3.76 -7.45 9.27
C LEU A 37 4.03 -5.94 9.14
N ASP A 38 3.21 -5.27 8.34
CA ASP A 38 3.29 -3.84 8.05
C ASP A 38 2.24 -3.05 8.79
N PHE A 39 1.09 -3.71 9.05
CA PHE A 39 -0.14 -3.09 9.50
C PHE A 39 -0.82 -3.87 10.63
N LEU A 40 -1.63 -3.16 11.40
CA LEU A 40 -2.39 -3.64 12.53
C LEU A 40 -3.24 -4.89 12.23
N ASP A 41 -3.78 -4.99 11.02
CA ASP A 41 -4.73 -6.04 10.64
C ASP A 41 -4.09 -7.39 10.24
N GLN A 42 -2.78 -7.41 9.93
CA GLN A 42 -2.16 -8.58 9.28
C GLN A 42 -2.07 -9.87 10.12
N ARG A 43 -2.28 -9.79 11.43
CA ARG A 43 -2.44 -10.98 12.28
C ARG A 43 -3.89 -11.43 12.45
N ILE A 44 -4.85 -10.63 12.03
CA ILE A 44 -6.26 -11.02 12.06
C ILE A 44 -6.49 -12.06 10.96
N PRO A 45 -7.16 -13.20 11.22
CA PRO A 45 -7.48 -14.18 10.18
C PRO A 45 -8.24 -13.54 9.00
N GLY A 46 -7.78 -13.82 7.78
CA GLY A 46 -8.35 -13.25 6.56
C GLY A 46 -7.66 -11.97 6.04
N TYR A 47 -6.64 -11.45 6.76
CA TYR A 47 -5.97 -10.21 6.33
C TYR A 47 -4.46 -10.38 6.07
N GLN A 48 -3.98 -11.62 5.96
CA GLN A 48 -2.59 -11.92 5.63
C GLN A 48 -2.26 -11.53 4.18
N ARG A 49 -1.15 -10.82 4.00
CA ARG A 49 -0.63 -10.39 2.68
C ARG A 49 0.85 -10.03 2.78
N GLU A 50 1.53 -10.00 1.65
CA GLU A 50 2.88 -9.41 1.52
C GLU A 50 2.77 -7.98 0.98
N ILE A 51 3.45 -7.05 1.60
CA ILE A 51 3.56 -5.65 1.19
C ILE A 51 4.99 -5.37 0.72
N ILE A 52 5.13 -4.74 -0.44
CA ILE A 52 6.41 -4.28 -0.98
C ILE A 52 6.28 -2.80 -1.32
N ASN A 53 6.95 -1.95 -0.57
CA ASN A 53 7.01 -0.52 -0.87
C ASN A 53 7.97 -0.29 -2.04
N ILE A 54 7.46 0.22 -3.14
CA ILE A 54 8.23 0.52 -4.35
C ILE A 54 8.75 1.95 -4.30
N ILE A 55 7.87 2.91 -4.03
CA ILE A 55 8.16 4.33 -3.90
C ILE A 55 7.54 4.83 -2.60
N GLY A 56 8.33 5.48 -1.75
CA GLY A 56 7.85 6.01 -0.47
C GLY A 56 7.40 4.92 0.51
N MET A 57 7.10 5.31 1.73
CA MET A 57 6.61 4.41 2.79
C MET A 57 5.08 4.34 2.85
N GLY A 58 4.39 5.27 2.15
CA GLY A 58 2.94 5.35 2.25
C GLY A 58 2.48 5.56 3.69
N VAL A 59 1.49 4.78 4.10
CA VAL A 59 0.87 4.83 5.44
C VAL A 59 1.34 3.69 6.36
N VAL A 60 2.50 3.09 6.10
CA VAL A 60 3.06 1.96 6.87
C VAL A 60 3.16 2.30 8.36
N GLU A 61 2.79 1.35 9.21
CA GLU A 61 2.80 1.47 10.67
C GLU A 61 4.06 0.86 11.31
N ASN A 62 4.60 -0.23 10.73
CA ASN A 62 5.82 -0.87 11.22
C ASN A 62 7.05 -0.24 10.58
N LEU A 63 7.59 0.80 11.21
CA LEU A 63 8.75 1.55 10.69
C LEU A 63 10.09 0.86 10.93
N ASP A 64 10.13 -0.15 11.79
CA ASP A 64 11.36 -0.84 12.18
C ASP A 64 11.70 -2.01 11.27
N ASP A 65 10.77 -2.46 10.43
CA ASP A 65 11.01 -3.56 9.50
C ASP A 65 11.85 -3.12 8.29
N PRO A 66 13.08 -3.63 8.13
CA PRO A 66 13.95 -3.25 7.02
C PRO A 66 13.43 -3.69 5.64
N ASP A 67 12.57 -4.72 5.58
CA ASP A 67 11.99 -5.20 4.33
C ASP A 67 10.94 -4.22 3.76
N LEU A 68 10.47 -3.26 4.59
CA LEU A 68 9.53 -2.21 4.20
C LEU A 68 10.17 -0.98 3.58
N LYS A 69 11.49 -0.86 3.61
CA LYS A 69 12.17 0.26 2.97
C LYS A 69 11.87 0.32 1.47
N PRO A 70 11.60 1.52 0.91
CA PRO A 70 11.30 1.67 -0.51
C PRO A 70 12.42 1.10 -1.39
N LYS A 71 12.02 0.43 -2.47
CA LYS A 71 12.99 -0.17 -3.41
C LYS A 71 13.58 0.87 -4.37
N ILE A 72 12.83 1.92 -4.68
CA ILE A 72 13.30 3.09 -5.42
C ILE A 72 13.63 4.18 -4.42
N THR A 73 14.90 4.49 -4.26
CA THR A 73 15.43 5.44 -3.27
C THR A 73 15.78 6.81 -3.85
N ALA A 74 15.59 7.00 -5.17
CA ALA A 74 15.74 8.29 -5.84
C ALA A 74 14.81 9.35 -5.22
N PRO A 75 14.98 10.66 -5.53
CA PRO A 75 14.47 11.76 -4.73
C PRO A 75 13.00 11.63 -4.36
N ALA A 76 12.63 12.32 -3.27
CA ALA A 76 11.27 12.30 -2.72
C ALA A 76 10.19 12.47 -3.79
N HIS A 77 9.20 11.60 -3.75
CA HIS A 77 8.05 11.59 -4.65
C HIS A 77 6.84 12.22 -3.94
N GLY A 78 5.95 12.85 -4.71
CA GLY A 78 4.67 13.34 -4.21
C GLY A 78 3.59 12.26 -4.09
N PHE A 79 3.97 10.99 -4.04
CA PHE A 79 3.08 9.82 -3.91
C PHE A 79 3.87 8.59 -3.44
N ALA A 80 3.14 7.61 -2.95
CA ALA A 80 3.70 6.28 -2.64
C ALA A 80 3.12 5.22 -3.58
N VAL A 81 3.92 4.20 -3.88
CA VAL A 81 3.49 3.02 -4.66
C VAL A 81 3.85 1.76 -3.88
N THR A 82 2.86 0.93 -3.66
CA THR A 82 2.98 -0.32 -2.91
C THR A 82 2.43 -1.49 -3.72
N TYR A 83 3.14 -2.63 -3.73
CA TYR A 83 2.63 -3.88 -4.27
C TYR A 83 2.12 -4.76 -3.13
N VAL A 84 0.89 -5.24 -3.29
CA VAL A 84 0.26 -6.25 -2.42
C VAL A 84 0.31 -7.57 -3.17
N ARG A 85 0.94 -8.57 -2.56
CA ARG A 85 1.21 -9.88 -3.19
C ARG A 85 1.08 -11.01 -2.17
N ARG A 86 1.22 -12.25 -2.66
CA ARG A 86 1.18 -13.47 -1.85
C ARG A 86 0.01 -13.47 -0.86
N THR A 87 -1.10 -12.97 -1.35
CA THR A 87 -2.33 -12.80 -0.60
C THR A 87 -3.22 -13.99 -0.91
N PRO A 88 -3.54 -14.86 0.04
CA PRO A 88 -4.46 -15.97 -0.20
C PRO A 88 -5.82 -15.46 -0.68
N LYS A 89 -6.56 -16.28 -1.41
CA LYS A 89 -7.93 -15.96 -1.83
C LYS A 89 -8.79 -15.57 -0.62
N GLY A 90 -9.56 -14.51 -0.76
CA GLY A 90 -10.39 -13.94 0.28
C GLY A 90 -9.63 -13.11 1.32
N HIS A 91 -8.29 -13.08 1.29
CA HIS A 91 -7.47 -12.26 2.19
C HIS A 91 -7.14 -10.92 1.55
N GLY A 92 -6.76 -9.94 2.38
CA GLY A 92 -6.43 -8.59 1.90
C GLY A 92 -6.25 -7.58 3.03
N ALA A 93 -6.78 -6.37 2.87
CA ALA A 93 -6.77 -5.34 3.91
C ALA A 93 -8.15 -5.17 4.53
N ALA A 94 -8.19 -5.01 5.86
CA ALA A 94 -9.40 -4.74 6.62
C ALA A 94 -9.90 -3.30 6.39
N LEU A 95 -11.08 -2.99 6.91
CA LEU A 95 -11.70 -1.66 6.80
C LEU A 95 -10.84 -0.58 7.45
N HIS A 96 -10.36 0.34 6.64
CA HIS A 96 -9.56 1.49 7.05
C HIS A 96 -9.85 2.69 6.15
N ARG A 97 -9.40 3.85 6.58
CA ARG A 97 -9.40 5.09 5.80
C ARG A 97 -8.16 5.92 6.10
N HIS A 98 -7.85 6.86 5.25
CA HIS A 98 -6.85 7.90 5.47
C HIS A 98 -7.22 9.20 4.74
N PRO A 99 -6.55 10.33 5.05
CA PRO A 99 -6.97 11.65 4.57
C PRO A 99 -6.53 11.97 3.14
N THR A 100 -5.87 11.03 2.46
CA THR A 100 -5.34 11.20 1.11
C THR A 100 -6.05 10.31 0.10
N GLU A 101 -5.86 10.62 -1.16
CA GLU A 101 -6.35 9.84 -2.28
C GLU A 101 -5.67 8.46 -2.31
N GLU A 102 -6.44 7.45 -2.66
CA GLU A 102 -5.91 6.12 -2.90
C GLU A 102 -6.50 5.51 -4.17
N VAL A 103 -5.61 4.96 -4.98
CA VAL A 103 -5.95 4.28 -6.22
C VAL A 103 -5.49 2.84 -6.14
N PHE A 104 -6.37 1.91 -6.49
CA PHE A 104 -6.02 0.50 -6.66
C PHE A 104 -6.05 0.11 -8.13
N ILE A 105 -5.03 -0.64 -8.55
CA ILE A 105 -4.91 -1.22 -9.89
C ILE A 105 -4.77 -2.73 -9.74
N ALA A 106 -5.71 -3.49 -10.28
CA ALA A 106 -5.59 -4.94 -10.38
C ALA A 106 -4.56 -5.30 -11.45
N ALA A 107 -3.28 -5.43 -11.07
CA ALA A 107 -2.20 -5.69 -12.03
C ALA A 107 -2.19 -7.15 -12.51
N LYS A 108 -2.54 -8.10 -11.64
CA LYS A 108 -2.65 -9.53 -11.96
C LYS A 108 -3.71 -10.19 -11.08
N GLY A 109 -4.57 -11.01 -11.68
CA GLY A 109 -5.70 -11.64 -11.02
C GLY A 109 -6.84 -10.66 -10.70
N PRO A 110 -8.07 -11.16 -10.51
CA PRO A 110 -9.18 -10.34 -10.04
C PRO A 110 -9.01 -9.97 -8.57
N TRP A 111 -9.43 -8.76 -8.21
CA TRP A 111 -9.45 -8.24 -6.86
C TRP A 111 -10.81 -7.66 -6.53
N GLU A 112 -11.28 -7.84 -5.31
CA GLU A 112 -12.44 -7.15 -4.78
C GLU A 112 -11.99 -5.95 -3.96
N VAL A 113 -12.66 -4.80 -4.18
CA VAL A 113 -12.57 -3.63 -3.32
C VAL A 113 -13.92 -3.44 -2.67
N PHE A 114 -13.94 -3.37 -1.35
CA PHE A 114 -15.18 -3.22 -0.58
C PHE A 114 -15.10 -1.97 0.30
N TRP A 115 -16.27 -1.40 0.59
CA TRP A 115 -16.38 -0.20 1.43
C TRP A 115 -17.69 -0.19 2.21
N LEU A 116 -17.80 0.70 3.19
CA LEU A 116 -19.03 0.92 3.92
C LEU A 116 -19.83 2.07 3.32
N GLU A 117 -21.07 1.78 2.92
CA GLU A 117 -22.13 2.74 2.68
C GLU A 117 -23.05 2.76 3.91
N GLY A 118 -22.80 3.68 4.83
CA GLY A 118 -23.37 3.59 6.19
C GLY A 118 -22.81 2.35 6.92
N GLU A 119 -23.70 1.43 7.29
CA GLU A 119 -23.34 0.15 7.92
C GLU A 119 -23.31 -1.04 6.93
N THR A 120 -23.62 -0.78 5.66
CA THR A 120 -23.74 -1.82 4.65
C THR A 120 -22.43 -1.94 3.88
N GLU A 121 -21.83 -3.14 3.86
CA GLU A 121 -20.70 -3.42 2.97
C GLU A 121 -21.17 -3.44 1.52
N ARG A 122 -20.46 -2.68 0.68
CA ARG A 122 -20.55 -2.71 -0.78
C ARG A 122 -19.27 -3.24 -1.34
N VAL A 123 -19.33 -3.89 -2.48
CA VAL A 123 -18.17 -4.52 -3.13
C VAL A 123 -18.24 -4.35 -4.64
N ILE A 124 -17.08 -4.16 -5.25
CA ILE A 124 -16.85 -4.25 -6.69
C ILE A 124 -15.71 -5.22 -6.95
N THR A 125 -15.75 -5.90 -8.09
CA THR A 125 -14.66 -6.76 -8.55
C THR A 125 -13.92 -6.08 -9.68
N LEU A 126 -12.60 -5.91 -9.50
CA LEU A 126 -11.67 -5.42 -10.51
C LEU A 126 -11.09 -6.60 -11.27
N GLN A 127 -11.15 -6.57 -12.59
CA GLN A 127 -10.42 -7.49 -13.46
C GLN A 127 -9.00 -6.98 -13.72
N PRO A 128 -8.05 -7.83 -14.16
CA PRO A 128 -6.70 -7.37 -14.51
C PRO A 128 -6.73 -6.19 -15.49
N GLY A 129 -6.08 -5.08 -15.08
CA GLY A 129 -6.06 -3.81 -15.79
C GLY A 129 -7.09 -2.79 -15.32
N ASP A 130 -8.09 -3.19 -14.54
CA ASP A 130 -9.06 -2.24 -13.97
C ASP A 130 -8.42 -1.39 -12.87
N ILE A 131 -8.95 -0.18 -12.74
CA ILE A 131 -8.50 0.83 -11.79
C ILE A 131 -9.69 1.39 -11.04
N VAL A 132 -9.55 1.57 -9.73
CA VAL A 132 -10.50 2.30 -8.90
C VAL A 132 -9.80 3.39 -8.11
N ASN A 133 -10.40 4.57 -8.06
CA ASN A 133 -10.04 5.64 -7.12
C ASN A 133 -11.07 5.62 -5.99
N VAL A 134 -10.61 5.40 -4.76
CA VAL A 134 -11.46 5.39 -3.57
C VAL A 134 -11.62 6.83 -3.07
N PRO A 135 -12.85 7.32 -2.85
CA PRO A 135 -13.07 8.65 -2.28
C PRO A 135 -12.43 8.79 -0.90
N ILE A 136 -11.83 9.96 -0.65
CA ILE A 136 -11.16 10.29 0.62
C ILE A 136 -12.14 10.10 1.80
N GLY A 137 -11.66 9.50 2.88
CA GLY A 137 -12.40 9.31 4.13
C GLY A 137 -13.41 8.17 4.15
N VAL A 138 -13.60 7.46 3.02
CA VAL A 138 -14.42 6.25 2.98
C VAL A 138 -13.68 5.10 3.66
N TYR A 139 -14.35 4.39 4.58
CA TYR A 139 -13.83 3.12 5.09
C TYR A 139 -13.88 2.07 4.00
N ARG A 140 -12.72 1.58 3.58
CA ARG A 140 -12.56 0.58 2.52
C ARG A 140 -11.57 -0.48 2.92
N GLY A 141 -11.61 -1.57 2.20
CA GLY A 141 -10.65 -2.65 2.20
C GLY A 141 -10.57 -3.28 0.82
N PHE A 142 -9.73 -4.27 0.68
CA PHE A 142 -9.63 -5.07 -0.54
C PHE A 142 -9.32 -6.53 -0.18
N ARG A 143 -9.62 -7.44 -1.10
CA ARG A 143 -9.29 -8.86 -0.96
C ARG A 143 -8.99 -9.50 -2.31
N ASN A 144 -8.08 -10.45 -2.31
CA ASN A 144 -7.78 -11.25 -3.50
C ASN A 144 -8.97 -12.15 -3.85
N ALA A 145 -9.52 -12.01 -5.04
CA ALA A 145 -10.61 -12.84 -5.54
C ALA A 145 -10.11 -14.05 -6.38
N SER A 146 -8.78 -14.23 -6.48
CA SER A 146 -8.11 -15.21 -7.33
C SER A 146 -7.52 -16.36 -6.52
N ASP A 147 -7.42 -17.54 -7.13
CA ASP A 147 -6.60 -18.65 -6.65
C ASP A 147 -5.15 -18.58 -7.16
N ASP A 148 -4.81 -17.56 -7.98
CA ASP A 148 -3.43 -17.35 -8.47
C ASP A 148 -2.54 -16.84 -7.32
N PRO A 149 -1.51 -17.58 -6.92
CA PRO A 149 -0.59 -17.18 -5.84
C PRO A 149 0.23 -15.92 -6.17
N ASP A 150 0.29 -15.57 -7.46
CA ASP A 150 0.99 -14.38 -7.96
C ASP A 150 0.04 -13.20 -8.21
N ALA A 151 -1.24 -13.29 -7.82
CA ALA A 151 -2.14 -12.16 -7.90
C ALA A 151 -1.51 -10.92 -7.26
N THR A 152 -1.60 -9.79 -7.96
CA THR A 152 -0.92 -8.55 -7.57
C THR A 152 -1.85 -7.36 -7.67
N LEU A 153 -2.04 -6.67 -6.56
CA LEU A 153 -2.68 -5.36 -6.51
C LEU A 153 -1.59 -4.29 -6.37
N ILE A 154 -1.73 -3.19 -7.09
CA ILE A 154 -0.89 -2.00 -6.92
C ILE A 154 -1.74 -0.95 -6.22
N ALA A 155 -1.25 -0.45 -5.08
CA ALA A 155 -1.83 0.67 -4.38
C ALA A 155 -0.97 1.93 -4.59
N LEU A 156 -1.62 3.02 -4.92
CA LEU A 156 -1.00 4.35 -4.99
C LEU A 156 -1.69 5.25 -3.96
N VAL A 157 -0.89 5.84 -3.09
CA VAL A 157 -1.36 6.80 -2.10
C VAL A 157 -0.83 8.19 -2.45
N GLY A 158 -1.70 9.15 -2.55
CA GLY A 158 -1.38 10.52 -2.96
C GLY A 158 -0.73 11.34 -1.85
N GLY A 159 -0.05 12.42 -2.28
CA GLY A 159 0.54 13.43 -1.42
C GLY A 159 1.93 13.12 -0.87
N PRO A 160 2.72 14.17 -0.57
CA PRO A 160 4.04 14.04 0.05
C PRO A 160 3.97 13.55 1.50
N ASP A 161 2.83 13.76 2.15
CA ASP A 161 2.47 13.23 3.47
C ASP A 161 1.13 12.49 3.33
N PRO A 162 1.15 11.15 3.26
CA PRO A 162 -0.06 10.35 3.10
C PRO A 162 -0.93 10.29 4.37
N GLY A 163 -0.47 10.84 5.48
CA GLY A 163 -1.12 10.71 6.79
C GLY A 163 -0.92 9.35 7.44
N LYS A 164 -1.86 8.99 8.30
CA LYS A 164 -1.89 7.71 9.02
C LYS A 164 -3.16 6.94 8.68
N VAL A 165 -3.11 5.64 8.93
CA VAL A 165 -4.29 4.78 8.82
C VAL A 165 -5.23 5.06 9.99
N ASP A 166 -6.49 5.33 9.66
CA ASP A 166 -7.60 5.33 10.64
C ASP A 166 -8.39 4.04 10.45
N TRP A 167 -8.19 3.11 11.38
CA TRP A 167 -8.83 1.80 11.35
C TRP A 167 -10.28 1.88 11.83
N HIS A 168 -11.14 1.12 11.19
CA HIS A 168 -12.51 0.95 11.69
C HIS A 168 -12.47 0.32 13.10
N PRO A 169 -13.34 0.75 14.04
CA PRO A 169 -13.31 0.27 15.43
C PRO A 169 -13.33 -1.26 15.59
N SER A 170 -14.06 -1.97 14.72
CA SER A 170 -14.09 -3.44 14.72
C SER A 170 -12.74 -4.07 14.42
N VAL A 171 -11.91 -3.43 13.58
CA VAL A 171 -10.57 -3.90 13.24
C VAL A 171 -9.62 -3.71 14.43
N ILE A 172 -9.69 -2.56 15.10
CA ILE A 172 -8.90 -2.28 16.31
C ILE A 172 -9.19 -3.34 17.39
N GLU A 173 -10.47 -3.65 17.61
CA GLU A 173 -10.88 -4.65 18.58
C GLU A 173 -10.40 -6.06 18.20
N ALA A 174 -10.48 -6.42 16.91
CA ALA A 174 -9.98 -7.71 16.42
C ALA A 174 -8.45 -7.81 16.53
N ALA A 175 -7.72 -6.74 16.22
CA ALA A 175 -6.25 -6.71 16.26
C ALA A 175 -5.71 -6.90 17.69
N ARG A 176 -6.34 -6.29 18.70
CA ARG A 176 -5.96 -6.45 20.11
C ARG A 176 -5.93 -7.91 20.54
N ARG A 177 -6.84 -8.73 20.02
CA ARG A 177 -6.88 -10.18 20.30
C ARG A 177 -5.72 -10.95 19.69
N THR A 178 -5.02 -10.36 18.73
CA THR A 178 -3.83 -10.95 18.08
C THR A 178 -2.51 -10.43 18.66
N GLY A 179 -2.59 -9.60 19.72
CA GLY A 179 -1.43 -8.96 20.34
C GLY A 179 -0.88 -7.78 19.53
N LEU A 180 -1.67 -7.22 18.61
CA LEU A 180 -1.30 -6.01 17.87
C LEU A 180 -2.11 -4.81 18.34
N SER A 181 -1.45 -3.66 18.39
CA SER A 181 -2.04 -2.34 18.61
C SER A 181 -1.23 -1.28 17.87
N VAL A 182 -1.71 -0.05 17.85
CA VAL A 182 -0.95 1.11 17.39
C VAL A 182 -0.87 2.13 18.53
N ASP A 183 0.24 2.88 18.59
CA ASP A 183 0.39 4.01 19.50
C ASP A 183 -0.35 5.26 19.01
N ASP A 184 -0.25 6.34 19.79
CA ASP A 184 -0.88 7.64 19.46
C ASP A 184 -0.27 8.30 18.21
N GLU A 185 0.89 7.81 17.75
CA GLU A 185 1.58 8.28 16.55
C GLU A 185 1.29 7.37 15.33
N GLY A 186 0.44 6.34 15.50
CA GLY A 186 0.09 5.38 14.46
C GLY A 186 1.22 4.41 14.12
N ARG A 187 2.09 4.09 15.09
CA ARG A 187 3.14 3.07 14.93
C ARG A 187 2.66 1.74 15.48
N LEU A 188 2.98 0.68 14.77
CA LEU A 188 2.62 -0.67 15.17
C LEU A 188 3.33 -1.09 16.47
N ILE A 189 2.55 -1.56 17.42
CA ILE A 189 3.04 -2.18 18.66
C ILE A 189 2.73 -3.67 18.60
N VAL A 190 3.75 -4.48 18.82
CA VAL A 190 3.63 -5.93 18.98
C VAL A 190 3.76 -6.25 20.47
N ALA A 191 2.69 -6.75 21.09
CA ALA A 191 2.76 -7.20 22.48
C ALA A 191 3.77 -8.33 22.62
N ALA A 192 4.58 -8.28 23.68
CA ALA A 192 5.42 -9.41 24.03
C ALA A 192 4.55 -10.66 24.22
N ALA A 193 5.00 -11.82 23.72
CA ALA A 193 4.33 -13.08 24.02
C ALA A 193 4.24 -13.21 25.53
N ALA A 194 3.05 -13.46 26.08
CA ALA A 194 2.92 -13.85 27.47
C ALA A 194 3.66 -15.19 27.62
N GLU A 195 4.68 -15.21 28.50
CA GLU A 195 5.41 -16.43 28.88
C GLU A 195 4.50 -17.44 29.58
#